data_9e7da6501e52dd1a60b5f43e84b8d884
#
_entry.id   9e7da6501e52dd1a60b5f43e84b8d884
#
_cell.length_a   1.000
_cell.length_b   1.000
_cell.length_c   1.000
_cell.angle_alpha   90.00
_cell.angle_beta   90.00
_cell.angle_gamma   90.00
#
_symmetry.space_group_name_H-M   'P 1'
#
loop_
_entity.id
_entity.type
_entity.pdbx_description
1 polymer ?
#
loop_
_entity_poly.entity_id
_entity_poly.type
_entity_poly.pdbx_seq_one_letter_code
_entity_poly.pdbx_strand_id
1 'polypeptide(L)'
;TAGSLKTPLVKYRKGEEDCPLEMNIPMVSAIMQSVSGVDMGVALATEGGLSFIYGSQSAESEAAMVKAVKDHKAGFVQSDSTLTPNMTMEQVIELKEKTGHSTMPVTDDGTPKGKLLGIVTSRDYRPSRDDHQTKVSEFMTPREQLIVGDKNISLKVANDVIWDNKLNALPIVDDNDHLMGIVFRKDYDSHKTNPNELLDG
;
A
#
# COMPACT_ATOMS: atom_id res chain seq x y z
N THR A 1 24.37 14.90 -22.12
CA THR A 1 23.95 13.49 -22.19
C THR A 1 23.61 13.03 -20.79
N ALA A 2 22.34 12.75 -20.53
CA ALA A 2 21.93 12.14 -19.28
C ALA A 2 22.49 10.73 -19.20
N GLY A 3 23.27 10.42 -18.15
CA GLY A 3 23.75 9.06 -17.89
C GLY A 3 22.60 8.19 -17.38
N SER A 4 22.57 6.89 -17.74
CA SER A 4 21.64 5.91 -17.15
C SER A 4 22.39 5.10 -16.11
N LEU A 5 21.75 4.88 -14.96
CA LEU A 5 22.22 3.99 -13.89
C LEU A 5 21.69 2.57 -14.05
N LYS A 6 20.84 2.32 -15.05
CA LYS A 6 20.34 0.96 -15.35
C LYS A 6 21.47 -0.02 -15.51
N THR A 7 21.39 -1.14 -14.80
CA THR A 7 22.42 -2.17 -14.80
C THR A 7 21.80 -3.56 -14.76
N PRO A 8 22.37 -4.52 -15.53
CA PRO A 8 21.94 -5.90 -15.45
C PRO A 8 22.38 -6.52 -14.12
N LEU A 9 21.50 -7.27 -13.48
CA LEU A 9 21.82 -8.05 -12.29
C LEU A 9 22.52 -9.36 -12.66
N VAL A 10 22.21 -9.92 -13.83
CA VAL A 10 22.77 -11.18 -14.32
C VAL A 10 23.72 -10.95 -15.48
N LYS A 11 24.73 -11.81 -15.60
CA LYS A 11 25.67 -11.75 -16.69
C LYS A 11 24.97 -12.14 -18.00
N TYR A 12 25.06 -11.27 -19.00
CA TYR A 12 24.53 -11.51 -20.33
C TYR A 12 25.66 -11.30 -21.38
N ARG A 13 25.50 -11.86 -22.57
CA ARG A 13 26.42 -11.65 -23.68
C ARG A 13 25.95 -10.49 -24.54
N LYS A 14 26.89 -9.64 -24.96
CA LYS A 14 26.60 -8.55 -25.88
C LYS A 14 26.02 -9.10 -27.19
N GLY A 15 24.80 -8.71 -27.55
CA GLY A 15 24.08 -9.22 -28.72
C GLY A 15 22.92 -10.17 -28.37
N GLU A 16 22.73 -10.55 -27.11
CA GLU A 16 21.48 -11.11 -26.59
C GLU A 16 20.54 -9.94 -26.32
N GLU A 17 19.36 -9.97 -26.91
CA GLU A 17 18.51 -8.79 -27.03
C GLU A 17 17.89 -8.33 -25.71
N ASP A 18 17.75 -9.24 -24.72
CA ASP A 18 17.11 -8.92 -23.44
C ASP A 18 17.91 -9.38 -22.23
N CYS A 19 18.26 -8.46 -21.35
CA CYS A 19 18.71 -8.81 -20.03
C CYS A 19 17.48 -9.25 -19.20
N PRO A 20 17.42 -10.50 -18.72
CA PRO A 20 16.23 -11.02 -18.04
C PRO A 20 15.98 -10.36 -16.68
N LEU A 21 16.95 -9.64 -16.14
CA LEU A 21 16.83 -8.96 -14.85
C LEU A 21 17.71 -7.72 -14.80
N GLU A 22 17.07 -6.55 -14.79
CA GLU A 22 17.73 -5.24 -14.69
C GLU A 22 17.30 -4.50 -13.43
N MET A 23 18.21 -3.69 -12.89
CA MET A 23 17.94 -2.72 -11.84
C MET A 23 17.98 -1.30 -12.39
N ASN A 24 17.22 -0.38 -11.81
CA ASN A 24 17.25 1.01 -12.20
C ASN A 24 18.45 1.78 -11.61
N ILE A 25 18.96 1.30 -10.46
CA ILE A 25 20.21 1.77 -9.84
C ILE A 25 21.07 0.57 -9.42
N PRO A 26 22.40 0.67 -9.46
CA PRO A 26 23.32 -0.44 -9.13
C PRO A 26 23.51 -0.58 -7.60
N MET A 27 22.40 -0.69 -6.84
CA MET A 27 22.44 -0.87 -5.39
C MET A 27 21.79 -2.19 -5.00
N VAL A 28 22.53 -2.98 -4.22
CA VAL A 28 22.08 -4.27 -3.70
C VAL A 28 22.45 -4.38 -2.23
N SER A 29 21.52 -4.85 -1.39
CA SER A 29 21.83 -5.05 0.03
C SER A 29 22.61 -6.34 0.27
N ALA A 30 23.44 -6.35 1.32
CA ALA A 30 24.16 -7.54 1.75
C ALA A 30 23.21 -8.57 2.36
N ILE A 31 23.42 -9.85 2.06
CA ILE A 31 22.61 -10.99 2.55
C ILE A 31 22.86 -11.27 4.05
N MET A 32 22.54 -10.32 4.91
CA MET A 32 22.80 -10.38 6.35
C MET A 32 21.51 -10.10 7.14
N GLN A 33 21.29 -10.85 8.21
CA GLN A 33 20.09 -10.74 9.05
C GLN A 33 19.85 -9.34 9.59
N SER A 34 20.87 -8.61 9.97
CA SER A 34 20.80 -7.25 10.47
C SER A 34 20.62 -6.19 9.38
N VAL A 35 20.65 -6.57 8.10
CA VAL A 35 20.64 -5.65 6.96
C VAL A 35 19.44 -5.91 6.06
N SER A 36 19.25 -7.14 5.57
CA SER A 36 18.34 -7.46 4.47
C SER A 36 17.07 -8.16 4.92
N GLY A 37 16.25 -7.46 5.70
CA GLY A 37 14.87 -7.81 6.02
C GLY A 37 13.86 -7.15 5.07
N VAL A 38 12.59 -7.21 5.42
CA VAL A 38 11.47 -6.65 4.63
C VAL A 38 11.64 -5.15 4.41
N ASP A 39 11.96 -4.38 5.45
CA ASP A 39 12.07 -2.92 5.36
C ASP A 39 13.17 -2.48 4.39
N MET A 40 14.33 -3.13 4.44
CA MET A 40 15.42 -2.86 3.48
C MET A 40 15.02 -3.27 2.07
N GLY A 41 14.31 -4.40 1.92
CA GLY A 41 13.79 -4.86 0.64
C GLY A 41 12.87 -3.83 -0.01
N VAL A 42 11.91 -3.32 0.76
CA VAL A 42 10.99 -2.27 0.33
C VAL A 42 11.74 -0.97 0.01
N ALA A 43 12.64 -0.52 0.89
CA ALA A 43 13.37 0.73 0.69
C ALA A 43 14.23 0.70 -0.57
N LEU A 44 14.97 -0.40 -0.81
CA LEU A 44 15.79 -0.53 -2.02
C LEU A 44 14.94 -0.62 -3.29
N ALA A 45 13.83 -1.38 -3.26
CA ALA A 45 12.92 -1.45 -4.40
C ALA A 45 12.35 -0.07 -4.76
N THR A 46 11.98 0.74 -3.75
CA THR A 46 11.49 2.11 -3.93
C THR A 46 12.53 3.01 -4.65
N GLU A 47 13.81 2.82 -4.37
CA GLU A 47 14.90 3.56 -5.03
C GLU A 47 15.34 2.94 -6.36
N GLY A 48 14.82 1.78 -6.73
CA GLY A 48 15.15 1.08 -7.98
C GLY A 48 16.30 0.08 -7.87
N GLY A 49 16.70 -0.27 -6.65
CA GLY A 49 17.68 -1.30 -6.32
C GLY A 49 17.05 -2.66 -6.01
N LEU A 50 17.84 -3.58 -5.46
CA LEU A 50 17.42 -4.93 -5.10
C LEU A 50 17.92 -5.32 -3.71
N SER A 51 17.13 -6.10 -2.98
CA SER A 51 17.55 -6.74 -1.73
C SER A 51 17.58 -8.25 -1.86
N PHE A 52 18.65 -8.88 -1.39
CA PHE A 52 18.68 -10.32 -1.15
C PHE A 52 18.29 -10.56 0.32
N ILE A 53 17.10 -11.10 0.54
CA ILE A 53 16.64 -11.44 1.90
C ILE A 53 17.61 -12.47 2.52
N TYR A 54 17.93 -12.31 3.80
CA TYR A 54 18.90 -13.16 4.47
C TYR A 54 18.42 -14.61 4.59
N GLY A 55 19.32 -15.57 4.30
CA GLY A 55 19.00 -17.00 4.28
C GLY A 55 19.22 -17.72 5.64
N SER A 56 19.66 -17.02 6.71
CA SER A 56 19.85 -17.63 8.04
C SER A 56 18.51 -17.75 8.81
N GLN A 57 17.51 -18.38 8.18
CA GLN A 57 16.17 -18.59 8.67
C GLN A 57 15.52 -19.79 7.98
N SER A 58 14.30 -20.18 8.35
CA SER A 58 13.59 -21.24 7.63
C SER A 58 13.12 -20.77 6.25
N ALA A 59 12.94 -21.70 5.32
CA ALA A 59 12.45 -21.38 3.97
C ALA A 59 11.07 -20.72 3.99
N GLU A 60 10.21 -21.13 4.93
CA GLU A 60 8.87 -20.56 5.11
C GLU A 60 8.94 -19.10 5.58
N SER A 61 9.88 -18.79 6.49
CA SER A 61 10.09 -17.43 7.00
C SER A 61 10.66 -16.53 5.91
N GLU A 62 11.65 -17.00 5.16
CA GLU A 62 12.23 -16.28 4.03
C GLU A 62 11.20 -16.02 2.93
N ALA A 63 10.40 -17.02 2.56
CA ALA A 63 9.31 -16.88 1.60
C ALA A 63 8.26 -15.87 2.05
N ALA A 64 7.92 -15.83 3.35
CA ALA A 64 7.00 -14.84 3.90
C ALA A 64 7.55 -13.42 3.80
N MET A 65 8.87 -13.23 4.05
CA MET A 65 9.53 -11.93 3.89
C MET A 65 9.57 -11.47 2.43
N VAL A 66 9.95 -12.35 1.50
CA VAL A 66 9.93 -12.07 0.06
C VAL A 66 8.52 -11.71 -0.39
N LYS A 67 7.51 -12.46 0.06
CA LYS A 67 6.12 -12.15 -0.23
C LYS A 67 5.73 -10.78 0.30
N ALA A 68 6.11 -10.42 1.52
CA ALA A 68 5.81 -9.11 2.11
C ALA A 68 6.43 -7.96 1.30
N VAL A 69 7.67 -8.11 0.81
CA VAL A 69 8.32 -7.13 -0.08
C VAL A 69 7.57 -7.02 -1.41
N LYS A 70 7.20 -8.16 -2.01
CA LYS A 70 6.48 -8.19 -3.29
C LYS A 70 5.03 -7.71 -3.20
N ASP A 71 4.38 -7.90 -2.06
CA ASP A 71 3.03 -7.39 -1.81
C ASP A 71 3.04 -5.87 -1.53
N HIS A 72 4.22 -5.29 -1.25
CA HIS A 72 4.36 -3.85 -1.13
C HIS A 72 4.22 -3.22 -2.51
N LYS A 73 3.14 -2.47 -2.70
CA LYS A 73 2.96 -1.62 -3.89
C LYS A 73 3.14 -0.17 -3.46
N ALA A 74 4.03 0.54 -4.13
CA ALA A 74 4.18 1.98 -3.92
C ALA A 74 2.84 2.70 -4.08
N GLY A 75 2.51 3.52 -3.11
CA GLY A 75 1.24 4.23 -3.07
C GLY A 75 0.02 3.39 -2.67
N PHE A 76 0.17 2.07 -2.46
CA PHE A 76 -0.87 1.20 -1.93
C PHE A 76 -0.60 0.95 -0.44
N VAL A 77 -1.27 1.69 0.43
CA VAL A 77 -1.03 1.64 1.87
C VAL A 77 -1.99 0.64 2.51
N GLN A 78 -1.46 -0.29 3.32
CA GLN A 78 -2.31 -1.05 4.24
C GLN A 78 -2.68 -0.15 5.40
N SER A 79 -3.98 -0.08 5.72
CA SER A 79 -4.45 0.71 6.85
C SER A 79 -4.15 0.00 8.16
N ASP A 80 -3.46 0.69 9.07
CA ASP A 80 -3.33 0.29 10.48
C ASP A 80 -4.50 0.80 11.34
N SER A 81 -5.46 1.49 10.72
CA SER A 81 -6.62 2.12 11.34
C SER A 81 -7.91 1.58 10.72
N THR A 82 -8.13 0.26 10.86
CA THR A 82 -9.32 -0.41 10.33
C THR A 82 -10.41 -0.47 11.42
N LEU A 83 -11.64 -0.17 11.02
CA LEU A 83 -12.81 -0.14 11.88
C LEU A 83 -13.71 -1.36 11.66
N THR A 84 -14.56 -1.64 12.65
CA THR A 84 -15.72 -2.53 12.49
C THR A 84 -17.02 -1.72 12.53
N PRO A 85 -18.13 -2.23 11.95
CA PRO A 85 -19.41 -1.52 11.96
C PRO A 85 -19.98 -1.23 13.35
N ASN A 86 -19.59 -2.05 14.35
CA ASN A 86 -20.07 -1.95 15.73
C ASN A 86 -19.27 -0.99 16.61
N MET A 87 -18.13 -0.52 16.17
CA MET A 87 -17.36 0.50 16.90
C MET A 87 -18.16 1.79 17.02
N THR A 88 -17.90 2.54 18.10
CA THR A 88 -18.53 3.83 18.35
C THR A 88 -17.70 4.97 17.78
N MET A 89 -18.33 6.13 17.61
CA MET A 89 -17.64 7.36 17.20
C MET A 89 -16.50 7.73 18.16
N GLU A 90 -16.69 7.52 19.47
CA GLU A 90 -15.64 7.73 20.47
C GLU A 90 -14.38 6.94 20.15
N GLN A 91 -14.52 5.64 19.84
CA GLN A 91 -13.41 4.77 19.45
C GLN A 91 -12.74 5.22 18.14
N VAL A 92 -13.51 5.76 17.19
CA VAL A 92 -12.97 6.34 15.95
C VAL A 92 -12.13 7.58 16.24
N ILE A 93 -12.60 8.44 17.15
CA ILE A 93 -11.87 9.65 17.57
C ILE A 93 -10.55 9.27 18.24
N GLU A 94 -10.58 8.34 19.20
CA GLU A 94 -9.38 7.83 19.89
C GLU A 94 -8.37 7.23 18.89
N LEU A 95 -8.86 6.41 17.94
CA LEU A 95 -8.00 5.81 16.93
C LEU A 95 -7.37 6.86 16.02
N LYS A 96 -8.13 7.89 15.64
CA LYS A 96 -7.62 9.03 14.87
C LYS A 96 -6.55 9.82 15.62
N GLU A 97 -6.74 10.07 16.90
CA GLU A 97 -5.76 10.77 17.76
C GLU A 97 -4.46 9.95 17.87
N LYS A 98 -4.60 8.64 18.01
CA LYS A 98 -3.47 7.71 18.13
C LYS A 98 -2.68 7.56 16.84
N THR A 99 -3.34 7.48 15.69
CA THR A 99 -2.72 7.15 14.39
C THR A 99 -2.51 8.35 13.48
N GLY A 100 -3.25 9.44 13.70
CA GLY A 100 -3.27 10.62 12.82
C GLY A 100 -4.04 10.42 11.52
N HIS A 101 -4.66 9.25 11.31
CA HIS A 101 -5.38 8.94 10.07
C HIS A 101 -6.78 9.52 10.08
N SER A 102 -7.15 10.18 8.98
CA SER A 102 -8.48 10.81 8.80
C SER A 102 -9.41 10.02 7.88
N THR A 103 -8.90 8.96 7.28
CA THR A 103 -9.64 8.06 6.38
C THR A 103 -9.40 6.63 6.85
N MET A 104 -10.44 5.94 7.25
CA MET A 104 -10.38 4.63 7.88
C MET A 104 -11.34 3.65 7.18
N PRO A 105 -10.86 2.54 6.65
CA PRO A 105 -11.74 1.52 6.10
C PRO A 105 -12.52 0.81 7.21
N VAL A 106 -13.72 0.40 6.88
CA VAL A 106 -14.58 -0.44 7.73
C VAL A 106 -14.66 -1.82 7.12
N THR A 107 -14.23 -2.82 7.87
CA THR A 107 -14.27 -4.23 7.45
C THR A 107 -15.11 -5.08 8.39
N ASP A 108 -15.49 -6.26 7.95
CA ASP A 108 -16.33 -7.17 8.73
C ASP A 108 -15.64 -7.68 10.01
N ASP A 109 -14.33 -7.87 9.96
CA ASP A 109 -13.53 -8.42 11.06
C ASP A 109 -12.59 -7.39 11.72
N GLY A 110 -12.55 -6.14 11.24
CA GLY A 110 -11.66 -5.09 11.74
C GLY A 110 -10.19 -5.24 11.33
N THR A 111 -9.88 -6.17 10.43
CA THR A 111 -8.52 -6.35 9.91
C THR A 111 -8.31 -5.58 8.59
N PRO A 112 -7.07 -5.23 8.25
CA PRO A 112 -6.76 -4.54 6.99
C PRO A 112 -6.94 -5.43 5.74
N LYS A 113 -7.33 -6.69 5.91
CA LYS A 113 -7.61 -7.66 4.84
C LYS A 113 -9.03 -8.22 4.90
N GLY A 114 -9.86 -7.75 5.82
CA GLY A 114 -11.27 -8.13 5.94
C GLY A 114 -12.10 -7.66 4.74
N LYS A 115 -13.33 -8.13 4.68
CA LYS A 115 -14.28 -7.71 3.63
C LYS A 115 -14.65 -6.25 3.84
N LEU A 116 -14.51 -5.43 2.80
CA LEU A 116 -14.81 -4.01 2.85
C LEU A 116 -16.31 -3.75 2.96
N LEU A 117 -16.75 -3.12 4.03
CA LEU A 117 -18.15 -2.76 4.28
C LEU A 117 -18.41 -1.26 4.09
N GLY A 118 -17.38 -0.44 4.18
CA GLY A 118 -17.50 0.99 4.04
C GLY A 118 -16.20 1.73 4.32
N ILE A 119 -16.29 3.04 4.40
CA ILE A 119 -15.20 3.92 4.78
C ILE A 119 -15.71 5.03 5.69
N VAL A 120 -14.89 5.47 6.63
CA VAL A 120 -15.13 6.62 7.46
C VAL A 120 -14.07 7.67 7.17
N THR A 121 -14.51 8.90 6.97
CA THR A 121 -13.65 10.07 6.82
C THR A 121 -13.99 11.14 7.85
N SER A 122 -13.13 12.13 8.03
CA SER A 122 -13.39 13.25 8.94
C SER A 122 -14.59 14.13 8.53
N ARG A 123 -15.21 13.87 7.40
CA ARG A 123 -16.41 14.56 6.92
C ARG A 123 -17.71 13.87 7.32
N ASP A 124 -17.63 12.62 7.74
CA ASP A 124 -18.80 11.77 8.01
C ASP A 124 -19.34 11.94 9.44
N TYR A 125 -18.60 12.61 10.33
CA TYR A 125 -19.00 12.85 11.71
C TYR A 125 -18.48 14.20 12.25
N ARG A 126 -19.16 14.72 13.27
CA ARG A 126 -18.82 16.00 13.93
C ARG A 126 -18.70 15.79 15.44
N PRO A 127 -17.48 15.59 15.98
CA PRO A 127 -17.27 15.30 17.41
C PRO A 127 -17.93 16.28 18.38
N SER A 128 -18.11 17.54 17.97
CA SER A 128 -18.71 18.57 18.81
C SER A 128 -20.25 18.60 18.84
N ARG A 129 -20.91 17.79 17.99
CA ARG A 129 -22.37 17.82 17.81
C ARG A 129 -23.04 16.48 17.88
N ASP A 130 -22.33 15.43 17.43
CA ASP A 130 -22.89 14.10 17.27
C ASP A 130 -22.70 13.29 18.55
N ASP A 131 -23.59 12.34 18.81
CA ASP A 131 -23.49 11.44 19.94
C ASP A 131 -22.31 10.48 19.73
N HIS A 132 -21.36 10.51 20.66
CA HIS A 132 -20.16 9.69 20.63
C HIS A 132 -20.43 8.18 20.71
N GLN A 133 -21.62 7.77 21.15
CA GLN A 133 -22.05 6.36 21.18
C GLN A 133 -22.65 5.89 19.86
N THR A 134 -22.81 6.78 18.88
CA THR A 134 -23.28 6.42 17.54
C THR A 134 -22.35 5.40 16.90
N LYS A 135 -22.90 4.33 16.32
CA LYS A 135 -22.11 3.27 15.69
C LYS A 135 -21.56 3.69 14.32
N VAL A 136 -20.40 3.17 13.98
CA VAL A 136 -19.76 3.38 12.67
C VAL A 136 -20.70 3.06 11.51
N SER A 137 -21.50 1.99 11.62
CA SER A 137 -22.49 1.61 10.61
C SER A 137 -23.53 2.67 10.29
N GLU A 138 -23.75 3.64 11.18
CA GLU A 138 -24.77 4.68 11.03
C GLU A 138 -24.25 5.92 10.30
N PHE A 139 -22.92 6.15 10.35
CA PHE A 139 -22.32 7.33 9.73
C PHE A 139 -21.24 7.04 8.68
N MET A 140 -20.83 5.79 8.51
CA MET A 140 -19.89 5.42 7.44
C MET A 140 -20.50 5.63 6.06
N THR A 141 -19.66 5.88 5.06
CA THR A 141 -20.07 5.73 3.67
C THR A 141 -20.06 4.24 3.32
N PRO A 142 -21.23 3.63 3.03
CA PRO A 142 -21.31 2.17 2.82
C PRO A 142 -20.68 1.75 1.50
N ARG A 143 -20.30 0.46 1.40
CA ARG A 143 -19.60 -0.14 0.26
C ARG A 143 -20.26 0.14 -1.10
N GLU A 144 -21.58 0.13 -1.15
CA GLU A 144 -22.38 0.34 -2.38
C GLU A 144 -22.23 1.74 -2.95
N GLN A 145 -21.83 2.71 -2.13
CA GLN A 145 -21.60 4.10 -2.53
C GLN A 145 -20.12 4.40 -2.79
N LEU A 146 -19.22 3.44 -2.53
CA LEU A 146 -17.80 3.61 -2.73
C LEU A 146 -17.37 3.27 -4.15
N ILE A 147 -16.53 4.14 -4.70
CA ILE A 147 -15.72 3.78 -5.86
C ILE A 147 -14.49 3.05 -5.32
N VAL A 148 -14.22 1.89 -5.88
CA VAL A 148 -13.08 1.04 -5.50
C VAL A 148 -12.25 0.71 -6.73
N GLY A 149 -10.98 0.39 -6.52
CA GLY A 149 -10.09 -0.13 -7.55
C GLY A 149 -9.99 -1.66 -7.47
N ASP A 150 -9.71 -2.27 -8.60
CA ASP A 150 -9.42 -3.70 -8.73
C ASP A 150 -8.00 -4.03 -8.24
N LYS A 151 -7.78 -5.27 -7.80
CA LYS A 151 -6.48 -5.78 -7.32
C LYS A 151 -5.32 -5.61 -8.32
N ASN A 152 -5.63 -5.54 -9.63
CA ASN A 152 -4.63 -5.39 -10.68
C ASN A 152 -4.48 -3.94 -11.16
N ILE A 153 -5.18 -3.00 -10.55
CA ILE A 153 -5.12 -1.59 -10.93
C ILE A 153 -3.69 -1.06 -10.79
N SER A 154 -3.19 -0.36 -11.80
CA SER A 154 -1.92 0.34 -11.69
C SER A 154 -2.10 1.64 -10.90
N LEU A 155 -1.01 2.13 -10.28
CA LEU A 155 -1.03 3.39 -9.53
C LEU A 155 -1.48 4.57 -10.42
N LYS A 156 -1.07 4.58 -11.68
CA LYS A 156 -1.49 5.60 -12.64
C LYS A 156 -3.01 5.59 -12.86
N VAL A 157 -3.59 4.42 -13.13
CA VAL A 157 -5.04 4.28 -13.34
C VAL A 157 -5.81 4.60 -12.05
N ALA A 158 -5.32 4.13 -10.89
CA ALA A 158 -5.90 4.48 -9.59
C ALA A 158 -5.93 5.99 -9.35
N ASN A 159 -4.85 6.67 -9.73
CA ASN A 159 -4.79 8.11 -9.65
C ASN A 159 -5.75 8.83 -10.60
N ASP A 160 -5.90 8.34 -11.84
CA ASP A 160 -6.87 8.90 -12.79
C ASP A 160 -8.30 8.77 -12.22
N VAL A 161 -8.65 7.60 -11.63
CA VAL A 161 -9.94 7.38 -10.95
C VAL A 161 -10.14 8.36 -9.79
N ILE A 162 -9.09 8.59 -8.98
CA ILE A 162 -9.13 9.54 -7.85
C ILE A 162 -9.41 10.96 -8.35
N TRP A 163 -8.76 11.39 -9.42
CA TRP A 163 -8.91 12.74 -9.97
C TRP A 163 -10.27 12.94 -10.63
N ASP A 164 -10.69 12.02 -11.49
CA ASP A 164 -11.96 12.11 -12.23
C ASP A 164 -13.15 12.13 -11.28
N ASN A 165 -13.09 11.38 -10.19
CA ASN A 165 -14.15 11.29 -9.20
C ASN A 165 -13.96 12.21 -7.98
N LYS A 166 -12.92 13.05 -7.97
CA LYS A 166 -12.61 14.01 -6.89
C LYS A 166 -12.48 13.33 -5.51
N LEU A 167 -11.91 12.13 -5.49
CA LEU A 167 -11.67 11.36 -4.28
C LEU A 167 -10.41 11.82 -3.56
N ASN A 168 -10.32 11.54 -2.26
CA ASN A 168 -9.09 11.68 -1.48
C ASN A 168 -8.37 10.35 -1.30
N ALA A 169 -9.10 9.25 -1.40
CA ALA A 169 -8.62 7.89 -1.26
C ALA A 169 -9.44 6.94 -2.12
N LEU A 170 -8.79 5.91 -2.63
CA LEU A 170 -9.39 4.83 -3.41
C LEU A 170 -9.07 3.50 -2.73
N PRO A 171 -10.06 2.83 -2.10
CA PRO A 171 -9.88 1.48 -1.61
C PRO A 171 -9.66 0.51 -2.78
N ILE A 172 -8.74 -0.42 -2.62
CA ILE A 172 -8.46 -1.48 -3.59
C ILE A 172 -8.95 -2.79 -3.00
N VAL A 173 -9.73 -3.54 -3.76
CA VAL A 173 -10.33 -4.80 -3.32
C VAL A 173 -10.01 -5.94 -4.29
N ASP A 174 -10.09 -7.16 -3.78
CA ASP A 174 -10.05 -8.38 -4.60
C ASP A 174 -11.43 -8.75 -5.16
N ASP A 175 -11.50 -9.87 -5.88
CA ASP A 175 -12.73 -10.37 -6.51
C ASP A 175 -13.85 -10.72 -5.50
N ASN A 176 -13.53 -10.82 -4.21
CA ASN A 176 -14.45 -11.12 -3.11
C ASN A 176 -14.74 -9.91 -2.21
N ASP A 177 -14.39 -8.69 -2.66
CA ASP A 177 -14.47 -7.44 -1.89
C ASP A 177 -13.60 -7.41 -0.62
N HIS A 178 -12.54 -8.22 -0.51
CA HIS A 178 -11.58 -8.09 0.57
C HIS A 178 -10.62 -6.93 0.29
N LEU A 179 -10.36 -6.15 1.33
CA LEU A 179 -9.48 -4.99 1.23
C LEU A 179 -8.04 -5.44 0.99
N MET A 180 -7.42 -4.90 -0.07
CA MET A 180 -6.02 -5.13 -0.43
C MET A 180 -5.11 -3.98 -0.03
N GLY A 181 -5.64 -2.77 -0.01
CA GLY A 181 -4.94 -1.54 0.33
C GLY A 181 -5.78 -0.32 0.00
N ILE A 182 -5.21 0.85 0.25
CA ILE A 182 -5.83 2.15 -0.08
C ILE A 182 -4.79 2.99 -0.81
N VAL A 183 -5.18 3.60 -1.92
CA VAL A 183 -4.38 4.61 -2.62
C VAL A 183 -4.87 5.98 -2.20
N PHE A 184 -3.97 6.82 -1.67
CA PHE A 184 -4.27 8.19 -1.32
C PHE A 184 -3.79 9.14 -2.40
N ARG A 185 -4.57 10.20 -2.66
CA ARG A 185 -4.19 11.25 -3.61
C ARG A 185 -2.82 11.85 -3.32
N LYS A 186 -2.48 12.05 -2.04
CA LYS A 186 -1.17 12.58 -1.60
C LYS A 186 0.01 11.66 -1.94
N ASP A 187 -0.22 10.34 -1.98
CA ASP A 187 0.86 9.37 -2.18
C ASP A 187 1.31 9.31 -3.64
N TYR A 188 0.42 9.65 -4.58
CA TYR A 188 0.78 9.79 -5.99
C TYR A 188 1.77 10.95 -6.23
N ASP A 189 1.62 12.05 -5.50
CA ASP A 189 2.56 13.16 -5.59
C ASP A 189 3.96 12.76 -5.06
N SER A 190 4.01 11.88 -4.06
CA SER A 190 5.26 11.29 -3.56
C SER A 190 5.90 10.35 -4.58
N HIS A 191 5.12 9.56 -5.30
CA HIS A 191 5.63 8.68 -6.36
C HIS A 191 6.23 9.45 -7.54
N LYS A 192 5.70 10.63 -7.88
CA LYS A 192 6.32 11.52 -8.89
C LYS A 192 7.74 11.97 -8.52
N THR A 193 8.06 12.00 -7.24
CA THR A 193 9.41 12.37 -6.76
C THR A 193 10.39 11.20 -6.78
N ASN A 194 9.92 9.95 -6.90
CA ASN A 194 10.73 8.74 -6.97
C ASN A 194 10.55 7.98 -8.29
N PRO A 195 11.01 8.56 -9.43
CA PRO A 195 10.77 7.95 -10.76
C PRO A 195 11.55 6.65 -11.01
N ASN A 196 12.46 6.28 -10.11
CA ASN A 196 13.30 5.09 -10.23
C ASN A 196 12.73 3.85 -9.54
N GLU A 197 11.55 3.97 -8.92
CA GLU A 197 10.94 2.87 -8.18
C GLU A 197 10.70 1.64 -9.06
N LEU A 198 11.07 0.46 -8.56
CA LEU A 198 10.78 -0.83 -9.20
C LEU A 198 9.36 -1.24 -8.82
N LEU A 199 8.40 -1.01 -9.73
CA LEU A 199 6.98 -1.30 -9.51
C LEU A 199 6.63 -2.77 -9.76
N ASP A 200 7.45 -3.51 -10.53
CA ASP A 200 7.21 -4.88 -10.99
C ASP A 200 8.32 -5.85 -10.55
N GLY A 201 8.96 -5.58 -9.43
CA GLY A 201 10.07 -6.36 -8.87
C GLY A 201 9.68 -7.75 -8.35
#